data_5fedd0168b79e3994cbac1502babc729
#
_entry.id   5fedd0168b79e3994cbac1502babc729
#
_cell.length_a   1.000
_cell.length_b   1.000
_cell.length_c   1.000
_cell.angle_alpha   90.00
_cell.angle_beta   90.00
_cell.angle_gamma   90.00
#
_symmetry.space_group_name_H-M   'P 1'
#
loop_
_entity.id
_entity.type
_entity.pdbx_description
1 polymer ?
#
loop_
_entity_poly.entity_id
_entity_poly.type
_entity_poly.pdbx_seq_one_letter_code
_entity_poly.pdbx_strand_id
1 'polypeptide(L)'
;MRKKSLYKMFIVAGVAAMMMTGCGSDKNKDTDTNASKTEAPADNNEADDEENYDTGDASLDNTRNQDEIGENELLVVSFGTSYNDSRRLTIGAIEDAMEKEFSNNFSVRRGFTSQIIIDHVKKRDNVTIDNITEALDRAVDNGVKKLVIQPTHLMNGLEYDELSEEVAKYASNFDKVAIGEPLHTSDEDFDTVMKAITDATKDYDDGKTAICFMGHGTEADSNQVYAKMQ
;
A
#
# COMPACT_ATOMS: atom_id res chain seq x y z
N MET A 1 4.09 2.59 -34.94
CA MET A 1 3.11 1.80 -34.20
C MET A 1 3.30 2.11 -32.73
N ARG A 2 2.38 2.80 -32.10
CA ARG A 2 2.47 3.30 -30.74
C ARG A 2 2.21 2.16 -29.77
N LYS A 3 3.23 1.77 -28.98
CA LYS A 3 3.04 0.97 -27.76
C LYS A 3 2.47 1.91 -26.70
N LYS A 4 1.17 2.07 -26.67
CA LYS A 4 0.46 2.78 -25.60
C LYS A 4 -0.08 1.77 -24.61
N SER A 5 0.47 1.85 -23.41
CA SER A 5 -0.21 1.76 -22.14
C SER A 5 -0.96 0.47 -21.81
N LEU A 6 -0.22 -0.54 -21.34
CA LEU A 6 -0.77 -1.66 -20.58
C LEU A 6 -1.01 -1.32 -19.09
N TYR A 7 -0.62 -0.11 -18.64
CA TYR A 7 -0.59 0.25 -17.20
C TYR A 7 -1.90 0.82 -16.64
N LYS A 8 -2.95 0.96 -17.45
CA LYS A 8 -4.13 1.77 -17.07
C LYS A 8 -5.36 0.98 -16.58
N MET A 9 -5.26 -0.30 -16.27
CA MET A 9 -6.45 -1.12 -15.98
C MET A 9 -6.61 -1.56 -14.51
N PHE A 10 -5.81 -1.04 -13.58
CA PHE A 10 -5.75 -1.62 -12.23
C PHE A 10 -6.52 -0.88 -11.13
N ILE A 11 -7.25 0.18 -11.42
CA ILE A 11 -7.79 1.08 -10.38
C ILE A 11 -9.15 0.67 -9.79
N VAL A 12 -9.82 -0.35 -10.32
CA VAL A 12 -11.26 -0.53 -10.02
C VAL A 12 -11.57 -1.44 -8.82
N ALA A 13 -10.62 -2.05 -8.15
CA ALA A 13 -10.96 -3.11 -7.19
C ALA A 13 -10.54 -2.85 -5.73
N GLY A 14 -10.65 -1.66 -5.18
CA GLY A 14 -10.11 -1.50 -3.83
C GLY A 14 -10.63 -0.37 -2.95
N VAL A 15 -11.70 0.33 -3.29
CA VAL A 15 -12.27 1.32 -2.36
C VAL A 15 -13.38 0.67 -1.52
N ALA A 16 -12.98 -0.06 -0.48
CA ALA A 16 -13.91 -0.46 0.57
C ALA A 16 -13.99 0.69 1.60
N ALA A 17 -15.18 1.22 1.79
CA ALA A 17 -15.46 2.28 2.74
C ALA A 17 -15.19 1.80 4.18
N MET A 18 -14.23 2.41 4.87
CA MET A 18 -14.10 2.28 6.33
C MET A 18 -15.03 3.28 7.00
N MET A 19 -16.05 2.79 7.68
CA MET A 19 -16.83 3.59 8.64
C MET A 19 -16.09 3.62 9.96
N MET A 20 -15.60 4.80 10.34
CA MET A 20 -15.15 5.04 11.73
C MET A 20 -16.22 5.80 12.50
N THR A 21 -16.75 5.18 13.55
CA THR A 21 -17.45 5.88 14.61
C THR A 21 -16.47 6.17 15.74
N GLY A 22 -16.18 7.43 15.96
CA GLY A 22 -15.35 7.85 17.08
C GLY A 22 -15.80 9.20 17.61
N CYS A 23 -16.36 9.22 18.81
CA CYS A 23 -16.72 10.42 19.56
C CYS A 23 -15.90 10.51 20.85
N GLY A 24 -15.34 11.67 21.14
CA GLY A 24 -14.73 11.93 22.45
C GLY A 24 -14.02 13.27 22.54
N SER A 25 -14.69 14.27 23.11
CA SER A 25 -14.17 15.58 23.51
C SER A 25 -13.23 15.50 24.71
N ASP A 26 -12.25 16.36 24.86
CA ASP A 26 -12.21 17.58 25.66
C ASP A 26 -10.83 18.28 25.78
N LYS A 27 -10.85 19.54 25.43
CA LYS A 27 -10.35 20.80 26.00
C LYS A 27 -8.96 20.96 26.64
N ASN A 28 -8.32 22.03 26.10
CA ASN A 28 -7.52 23.11 26.77
C ASN A 28 -6.05 22.82 27.08
N LYS A 29 -5.10 23.66 26.78
CA LYS A 29 -4.89 25.12 26.70
C LYS A 29 -3.40 25.41 26.45
N ASP A 30 -3.17 26.35 25.57
CA ASP A 30 -2.11 27.37 25.51
C ASP A 30 -0.62 27.10 25.88
N THR A 31 0.22 27.45 24.96
CA THR A 31 1.31 28.43 24.92
C THR A 31 2.74 27.92 24.66
N ASP A 32 3.30 28.52 23.58
CA ASP A 32 4.66 28.96 23.32
C ASP A 32 5.84 28.03 23.05
N THR A 33 6.22 28.13 21.77
CA THR A 33 7.59 28.27 21.25
C THR A 33 8.73 27.47 21.88
N ASN A 34 9.24 26.48 21.17
CA ASN A 34 10.64 26.49 20.72
C ASN A 34 10.92 25.36 19.71
N ALA A 35 11.49 25.69 18.57
CA ALA A 35 11.95 24.75 17.59
C ALA A 35 13.13 23.94 18.14
N SER A 36 12.94 22.65 18.33
CA SER A 36 14.03 21.69 18.46
C SER A 36 13.60 20.44 17.73
N LYS A 37 14.37 20.07 16.70
CA LYS A 37 14.28 18.76 16.04
C LYS A 37 14.40 17.69 17.12
N THR A 38 13.31 17.02 17.40
CA THR A 38 13.30 15.77 18.16
C THR A 38 12.49 14.80 17.33
N GLU A 39 13.17 13.78 16.84
CA GLU A 39 12.50 12.58 16.33
C GLU A 39 11.42 12.20 17.34
N ALA A 40 10.20 12.09 16.89
CA ALA A 40 9.12 11.60 17.73
C ALA A 40 9.52 10.18 18.14
N PRO A 41 9.52 9.84 19.44
CA PRO A 41 9.68 8.47 19.84
C PRO A 41 8.50 7.69 19.25
N ALA A 42 8.79 6.61 18.51
CA ALA A 42 7.77 5.65 18.11
C ALA A 42 7.01 5.26 19.37
N ASP A 43 5.72 5.60 19.41
CA ASP A 43 4.87 5.25 20.54
C ASP A 43 4.67 3.74 20.51
N ASN A 44 5.37 3.04 21.41
CA ASN A 44 5.30 1.59 21.54
C ASN A 44 3.94 1.10 22.09
N ASN A 45 2.94 1.98 22.23
CA ASN A 45 1.64 1.63 22.80
C ASN A 45 0.61 1.19 21.73
N GLU A 46 0.83 1.44 20.44
CA GLU A 46 -0.14 1.00 19.42
C GLU A 46 -0.23 -0.52 19.28
N ALA A 47 0.83 -1.26 19.63
CA ALA A 47 0.84 -2.72 19.54
C ALA A 47 -0.02 -3.42 20.61
N ASP A 48 -0.22 -2.79 21.76
CA ASP A 48 -1.00 -3.39 22.86
C ASP A 48 -2.52 -3.15 22.73
N ASP A 49 -2.94 -2.10 22.01
CA ASP A 49 -4.35 -1.78 21.82
C ASP A 49 -5.03 -2.69 20.78
N GLU A 50 -4.29 -3.24 19.81
CA GLU A 50 -4.84 -4.15 18.80
C GLU A 50 -5.20 -5.55 19.35
N GLU A 51 -4.69 -5.96 20.50
CA GLU A 51 -5.02 -7.25 21.12
C GLU A 51 -6.51 -7.36 21.52
N ASN A 52 -7.22 -6.24 21.57
CA ASN A 52 -8.63 -6.17 21.95
C ASN A 52 -9.61 -6.07 20.78
N TYR A 53 -9.12 -5.98 19.52
CA TYR A 53 -9.98 -5.88 18.36
C TYR A 53 -10.02 -7.19 17.57
N ASP A 54 -11.21 -7.53 17.07
CA ASP A 54 -11.35 -8.59 16.08
C ASP A 54 -10.74 -8.11 14.75
N THR A 55 -9.59 -8.62 14.41
CA THR A 55 -8.86 -8.27 13.19
C THR A 55 -9.17 -9.21 12.02
N GLY A 56 -9.98 -10.24 12.25
CA GLY A 56 -10.31 -11.26 11.27
C GLY A 56 -9.35 -12.47 11.28
N ASP A 57 -9.64 -13.44 10.43
CA ASP A 57 -8.92 -14.71 10.35
C ASP A 57 -7.69 -14.59 9.42
N ALA A 58 -6.49 -14.67 10.00
CA ALA A 58 -5.22 -14.61 9.28
C ALA A 58 -5.05 -15.74 8.25
N SER A 59 -5.70 -16.90 8.46
CA SER A 59 -5.59 -18.05 7.55
C SER A 59 -6.29 -17.85 6.21
N LEU A 60 -7.14 -16.83 6.10
CA LEU A 60 -7.83 -16.46 4.87
C LEU A 60 -7.03 -15.54 3.95
N ASP A 61 -5.89 -15.03 4.42
CA ASP A 61 -5.00 -14.17 3.64
C ASP A 61 -3.89 -15.01 2.98
N ASN A 62 -3.60 -14.71 1.71
CA ASN A 62 -2.48 -15.30 1.00
C ASN A 62 -1.25 -14.41 1.21
N THR A 63 -0.21 -14.92 1.85
CA THR A 63 1.02 -14.17 2.15
C THR A 63 1.88 -13.88 0.93
N ARG A 64 1.71 -14.66 -0.16
CA ARG A 64 2.42 -14.50 -1.43
C ARG A 64 3.95 -14.42 -1.30
N ASN A 65 4.50 -15.21 -0.40
CA ASN A 65 5.94 -15.32 -0.16
C ASN A 65 6.53 -16.68 -0.59
N GLN A 66 5.90 -17.28 -1.62
CA GLN A 66 6.34 -18.56 -2.19
C GLN A 66 7.71 -18.45 -2.86
N ASP A 67 8.42 -19.56 -2.86
CA ASP A 67 9.65 -19.79 -3.61
C ASP A 67 9.35 -20.53 -4.94
N GLU A 68 10.41 -20.78 -5.74
CA GLU A 68 10.32 -21.52 -7.02
C GLU A 68 9.38 -20.87 -8.04
N ILE A 69 9.41 -19.55 -8.11
CA ILE A 69 8.47 -18.72 -8.89
C ILE A 69 8.84 -18.52 -10.35
N GLY A 70 9.97 -19.05 -10.80
CA GLY A 70 10.48 -18.87 -12.17
C GLY A 70 11.21 -17.55 -12.37
N GLU A 71 11.44 -17.18 -13.66
CA GLU A 71 12.34 -16.07 -14.01
C GLU A 71 11.70 -14.68 -14.02
N ASN A 72 10.39 -14.58 -13.90
CA ASN A 72 9.69 -13.29 -13.95
C ASN A 72 8.83 -13.13 -12.70
N GLU A 73 9.03 -12.04 -11.98
CA GLU A 73 8.30 -11.69 -10.76
C GLU A 73 7.61 -10.33 -10.88
N LEU A 74 6.38 -10.27 -10.41
CA LEU A 74 5.65 -9.03 -10.10
C LEU A 74 5.54 -8.92 -8.58
N LEU A 75 6.39 -8.09 -7.97
CA LEU A 75 6.39 -7.80 -6.55
C LEU A 75 5.43 -6.64 -6.28
N VAL A 76 4.34 -6.94 -5.56
CA VAL A 76 3.40 -5.91 -5.11
C VAL A 76 3.86 -5.40 -3.75
N VAL A 77 4.12 -4.10 -3.67
CA VAL A 77 4.66 -3.46 -2.47
C VAL A 77 3.63 -2.54 -1.85
N SER A 78 3.30 -2.80 -0.59
CA SER A 78 2.35 -2.00 0.19
C SER A 78 2.99 -1.55 1.50
N PHE A 79 2.47 -0.47 2.11
CA PHE A 79 2.83 -0.13 3.49
C PHE A 79 2.51 -1.28 4.44
N GLY A 80 1.36 -1.90 4.25
CA GLY A 80 0.87 -3.01 5.05
C GLY A 80 -0.25 -2.59 5.99
N THR A 81 -0.88 -3.59 6.60
CA THR A 81 -1.82 -3.44 7.72
C THR A 81 -1.81 -4.71 8.57
N SER A 82 -1.90 -4.54 9.88
CA SER A 82 -2.00 -5.63 10.84
C SER A 82 -3.40 -6.25 10.90
N TYR A 83 -4.44 -5.53 10.46
CA TYR A 83 -5.82 -6.04 10.42
C TYR A 83 -6.00 -7.07 9.31
N ASN A 84 -6.24 -8.33 9.68
CA ASN A 84 -6.29 -9.47 8.76
C ASN A 84 -7.36 -9.31 7.67
N ASP A 85 -8.58 -8.94 8.06
CA ASP A 85 -9.67 -8.71 7.10
C ASP A 85 -9.39 -7.52 6.19
N SER A 86 -8.87 -6.41 6.74
CA SER A 86 -8.47 -5.26 5.94
C SER A 86 -7.37 -5.64 4.95
N ARG A 87 -6.34 -6.37 5.41
CA ARG A 87 -5.24 -6.82 4.54
C ARG A 87 -5.75 -7.66 3.39
N ARG A 88 -6.60 -8.64 3.67
CA ARG A 88 -7.20 -9.51 2.65
C ARG A 88 -8.11 -8.76 1.69
N LEU A 89 -8.99 -7.87 2.20
CA LEU A 89 -10.03 -7.21 1.39
C LEU A 89 -9.53 -6.00 0.61
N THR A 90 -8.38 -5.44 0.96
CA THR A 90 -7.80 -4.26 0.29
C THR A 90 -6.52 -4.64 -0.45
N ILE A 91 -5.43 -4.87 0.24
CA ILE A 91 -4.13 -5.24 -0.36
C ILE A 91 -4.28 -6.54 -1.15
N GLY A 92 -4.84 -7.58 -0.54
CA GLY A 92 -5.08 -8.86 -1.17
C GLY A 92 -5.95 -8.78 -2.42
N ALA A 93 -6.97 -7.91 -2.43
CA ALA A 93 -7.80 -7.70 -3.62
C ALA A 93 -7.03 -7.08 -4.79
N ILE A 94 -6.08 -6.18 -4.51
CA ILE A 94 -5.19 -5.63 -5.53
C ILE A 94 -4.27 -6.72 -6.09
N GLU A 95 -3.67 -7.49 -5.19
CA GLU A 95 -2.78 -8.60 -5.57
C GLU A 95 -3.50 -9.68 -6.37
N ASP A 96 -4.73 -10.05 -5.99
CA ASP A 96 -5.57 -10.99 -6.72
C ASP A 96 -5.90 -10.49 -8.14
N ALA A 97 -6.17 -9.19 -8.27
CA ALA A 97 -6.39 -8.58 -9.58
C ALA A 97 -5.14 -8.64 -10.46
N MET A 98 -3.98 -8.39 -9.88
CA MET A 98 -2.69 -8.50 -10.58
C MET A 98 -2.35 -9.94 -10.95
N GLU A 99 -2.57 -10.89 -10.04
CA GLU A 99 -2.36 -12.31 -10.33
C GLU A 99 -3.28 -12.79 -11.44
N LYS A 100 -4.55 -12.42 -11.41
CA LYS A 100 -5.51 -12.75 -12.47
C LYS A 100 -5.08 -12.24 -13.85
N GLU A 101 -4.49 -11.06 -13.92
CA GLU A 101 -4.09 -10.45 -15.20
C GLU A 101 -2.72 -10.95 -15.68
N PHE A 102 -1.76 -11.14 -14.76
CA PHE A 102 -0.35 -11.34 -15.12
C PHE A 102 0.19 -12.74 -14.87
N SER A 103 -0.55 -13.65 -14.22
CA SER A 103 -0.05 -14.98 -13.84
C SER A 103 0.46 -15.83 -15.00
N ASN A 104 0.02 -15.55 -16.24
CA ASN A 104 0.56 -16.22 -17.42
C ASN A 104 2.05 -15.89 -17.70
N ASN A 105 2.56 -14.77 -17.18
CA ASN A 105 3.89 -14.26 -17.47
C ASN A 105 4.74 -13.97 -16.25
N PHE A 106 4.11 -13.75 -15.08
CA PHE A 106 4.76 -13.35 -13.85
C PHE A 106 4.19 -14.11 -12.66
N SER A 107 5.03 -14.48 -11.73
CA SER A 107 4.59 -14.87 -10.38
C SER A 107 4.36 -13.62 -9.55
N VAL A 108 3.23 -13.54 -8.86
CA VAL A 108 2.88 -12.38 -8.02
C VAL A 108 3.30 -12.64 -6.59
N ARG A 109 4.11 -11.73 -6.01
CA ARG A 109 4.55 -11.80 -4.63
C ARG A 109 4.24 -10.49 -3.89
N ARG A 110 4.29 -10.55 -2.57
CA ARG A 110 4.03 -9.45 -1.64
C ARG A 110 5.30 -8.99 -0.96
N GLY A 111 5.43 -7.66 -0.77
CA GLY A 111 6.37 -7.04 0.17
C GLY A 111 5.70 -5.91 0.93
N PHE A 112 6.08 -5.72 2.21
CA PHE A 112 5.62 -4.59 3.00
C PHE A 112 6.78 -3.65 3.33
N THR A 113 6.49 -2.34 3.41
CA THR A 113 7.47 -1.34 3.83
C THR A 113 7.52 -1.16 5.35
N SER A 114 6.42 -1.39 6.06
CA SER A 114 6.35 -1.18 7.51
C SER A 114 6.83 -2.39 8.30
N GLN A 115 8.04 -2.31 8.88
CA GLN A 115 8.58 -3.37 9.73
C GLN A 115 7.74 -3.58 11.00
N ILE A 116 7.18 -2.52 11.56
CA ILE A 116 6.31 -2.61 12.75
C ILE A 116 5.10 -3.50 12.48
N ILE A 117 4.46 -3.33 11.32
CA ILE A 117 3.33 -4.16 10.91
C ILE A 117 3.75 -5.62 10.69
N ILE A 118 4.89 -5.85 10.03
CA ILE A 118 5.42 -7.18 9.78
C ILE A 118 5.66 -7.91 11.11
N ASP A 119 6.35 -7.26 12.05
CA ASP A 119 6.66 -7.83 13.36
C ASP A 119 5.41 -8.11 14.18
N HIS A 120 4.43 -7.20 14.13
CA HIS A 120 3.16 -7.38 14.83
C HIS A 120 2.37 -8.58 14.28
N VAL A 121 2.21 -8.68 12.97
CA VAL A 121 1.54 -9.82 12.31
C VAL A 121 2.27 -11.13 12.61
N LYS A 122 3.61 -11.10 12.59
CA LYS A 122 4.42 -12.28 12.93
C LYS A 122 4.22 -12.71 14.38
N LYS A 123 4.22 -11.76 15.32
CA LYS A 123 4.04 -12.04 16.76
C LYS A 123 2.65 -12.58 17.06
N ARG A 124 1.59 -11.95 16.51
CA ARG A 124 0.20 -12.29 16.81
C ARG A 124 -0.27 -13.54 16.08
N ASP A 125 -0.03 -13.63 14.78
CA ASP A 125 -0.62 -14.65 13.89
C ASP A 125 0.38 -15.72 13.45
N ASN A 126 1.68 -15.56 13.76
CA ASN A 126 2.77 -16.37 13.24
C ASN A 126 2.83 -16.39 11.70
N VAL A 127 2.35 -15.34 11.06
CA VAL A 127 2.39 -15.15 9.60
C VAL A 127 3.66 -14.38 9.26
N THR A 128 4.41 -14.86 8.28
CA THR A 128 5.61 -14.20 7.77
C THR A 128 5.27 -13.42 6.52
N ILE A 129 5.64 -12.14 6.48
CA ILE A 129 5.53 -11.26 5.33
C ILE A 129 6.93 -10.66 5.13
N ASP A 130 7.43 -10.69 3.91
CA ASP A 130 8.75 -10.16 3.60
C ASP A 130 8.72 -8.61 3.64
N ASN A 131 9.74 -8.00 4.24
CA ASN A 131 10.02 -6.60 3.99
C ASN A 131 10.69 -6.44 2.61
N ILE A 132 10.99 -5.20 2.20
CA ILE A 132 11.50 -4.95 0.84
C ILE A 132 12.85 -5.63 0.61
N THR A 133 13.76 -5.54 1.57
CA THR A 133 15.08 -6.19 1.48
C THR A 133 14.92 -7.71 1.38
N GLU A 134 14.12 -8.32 2.26
CA GLU A 134 13.84 -9.75 2.25
C GLU A 134 13.18 -10.21 0.95
N ALA A 135 12.24 -9.43 0.42
CA ALA A 135 11.57 -9.73 -0.84
C ALA A 135 12.53 -9.67 -2.04
N LEU A 136 13.46 -8.71 -2.06
CA LEU A 136 14.49 -8.57 -3.09
C LEU A 136 15.55 -9.69 -2.99
N ASP A 137 16.00 -10.01 -1.78
CA ASP A 137 16.91 -11.13 -1.54
C ASP A 137 16.28 -12.45 -2.02
N ARG A 138 15.03 -12.68 -1.68
CA ARG A 138 14.29 -13.87 -2.14
C ARG A 138 14.13 -13.89 -3.66
N ALA A 139 13.91 -12.75 -4.32
CA ALA A 139 13.86 -12.67 -5.79
C ALA A 139 15.20 -13.07 -6.42
N VAL A 140 16.32 -12.63 -5.83
CA VAL A 140 17.67 -13.04 -6.27
C VAL A 140 17.89 -14.54 -6.05
N ASP A 141 17.55 -15.06 -4.89
CA ASP A 141 17.70 -16.48 -4.53
C ASP A 141 16.83 -17.39 -5.43
N ASN A 142 15.66 -16.94 -5.82
CA ASN A 142 14.78 -17.63 -6.77
C ASN A 142 15.28 -17.57 -8.22
N GLY A 143 16.34 -16.82 -8.51
CA GLY A 143 16.90 -16.68 -9.87
C GLY A 143 16.03 -15.83 -10.81
N VAL A 144 15.28 -14.88 -10.25
CA VAL A 144 14.46 -13.96 -11.03
C VAL A 144 15.34 -13.14 -11.97
N LYS A 145 14.95 -13.03 -13.23
CA LYS A 145 15.64 -12.24 -14.25
C LYS A 145 14.90 -10.95 -14.57
N LYS A 146 13.57 -10.97 -14.51
CA LYS A 146 12.75 -9.80 -14.77
C LYS A 146 11.90 -9.52 -13.54
N LEU A 147 12.21 -8.42 -12.87
CA LEU A 147 11.49 -7.95 -11.71
C LEU A 147 10.67 -6.70 -12.06
N VAL A 148 9.38 -6.79 -11.86
CA VAL A 148 8.46 -5.65 -11.90
C VAL A 148 7.98 -5.39 -10.49
N ILE A 149 8.13 -4.16 -10.01
CA ILE A 149 7.66 -3.74 -8.69
C ILE A 149 6.46 -2.84 -8.90
N GLN A 150 5.33 -3.19 -8.29
CA GLN A 150 4.13 -2.36 -8.31
C GLN A 150 3.83 -1.86 -6.89
N PRO A 151 4.14 -0.61 -6.58
CA PRO A 151 3.74 0.00 -5.33
C PRO A 151 2.22 0.23 -5.31
N THR A 152 1.60 0.06 -4.14
CA THR A 152 0.19 0.40 -3.90
C THR A 152 0.04 1.78 -3.26
N HIS A 153 1.12 2.53 -3.16
CA HIS A 153 1.15 3.87 -2.60
C HIS A 153 0.26 4.83 -3.40
N LEU A 154 -0.42 5.72 -2.69
CA LEU A 154 -1.34 6.67 -3.33
C LEU A 154 -0.61 7.79 -4.07
N MET A 155 0.55 8.19 -3.57
CA MET A 155 1.31 9.33 -4.09
C MET A 155 2.80 9.09 -3.96
N ASN A 156 3.60 9.90 -4.65
CA ASN A 156 5.04 9.93 -4.51
C ASN A 156 5.41 10.62 -3.18
N GLY A 157 5.72 9.81 -2.18
CA GLY A 157 6.10 10.23 -0.83
C GLY A 157 7.37 9.52 -0.39
N LEU A 158 7.74 9.70 0.89
CA LEU A 158 8.98 9.17 1.46
C LEU A 158 9.11 7.66 1.26
N GLU A 159 8.05 6.90 1.49
CA GLU A 159 8.05 5.44 1.36
C GLU A 159 8.30 4.98 -0.09
N TYR A 160 7.82 5.74 -1.08
CA TYR A 160 8.09 5.43 -2.49
C TYR A 160 9.52 5.75 -2.88
N ASP A 161 10.08 6.84 -2.36
CA ASP A 161 11.48 7.21 -2.59
C ASP A 161 12.41 6.17 -1.96
N GLU A 162 12.17 5.76 -0.70
CA GLU A 162 12.92 4.72 0.00
C GLU A 162 12.85 3.38 -0.73
N LEU A 163 11.66 2.97 -1.21
CA LEU A 163 11.49 1.79 -2.04
C LEU A 163 12.35 1.87 -3.31
N SER A 164 12.34 3.01 -3.99
CA SER A 164 13.08 3.21 -5.23
C SER A 164 14.58 3.15 -4.99
N GLU A 165 15.07 3.73 -3.90
CA GLU A 165 16.48 3.67 -3.49
C GLU A 165 16.92 2.24 -3.14
N GLU A 166 16.06 1.47 -2.43
CA GLU A 166 16.37 0.09 -2.10
C GLU A 166 16.45 -0.78 -3.35
N VAL A 167 15.47 -0.69 -4.23
CA VAL A 167 15.45 -1.43 -5.50
C VAL A 167 16.68 -1.10 -6.37
N ALA A 168 17.13 0.15 -6.37
CA ALA A 168 18.31 0.56 -7.14
C ALA A 168 19.58 -0.19 -6.71
N LYS A 169 19.72 -0.56 -5.44
CA LYS A 169 20.87 -1.34 -4.93
C LYS A 169 20.89 -2.76 -5.50
N TYR A 170 19.73 -3.32 -5.82
CA TYR A 170 19.57 -4.68 -6.33
C TYR A 170 19.51 -4.75 -7.87
N ALA A 171 19.39 -3.62 -8.57
CA ALA A 171 19.11 -3.57 -10.01
C ALA A 171 20.08 -4.41 -10.85
N SER A 172 21.36 -4.51 -10.45
CA SER A 172 22.39 -5.27 -11.17
C SER A 172 22.22 -6.79 -11.08
N ASN A 173 21.36 -7.29 -10.17
CA ASN A 173 21.13 -8.72 -10.02
C ASN A 173 20.10 -9.27 -11.02
N PHE A 174 19.41 -8.39 -11.74
CA PHE A 174 18.35 -8.74 -12.66
C PHE A 174 18.67 -8.29 -14.10
N ASP A 175 18.18 -9.02 -15.10
CA ASP A 175 18.29 -8.61 -16.50
C ASP A 175 17.45 -7.35 -16.78
N LYS A 176 16.31 -7.22 -16.08
CA LYS A 176 15.39 -6.08 -16.17
C LYS A 176 14.71 -5.82 -14.83
N VAL A 177 14.70 -4.56 -14.43
CA VAL A 177 13.91 -4.06 -13.32
C VAL A 177 13.02 -2.92 -13.79
N ALA A 178 11.79 -2.88 -13.33
CA ALA A 178 10.88 -1.76 -13.54
C ALA A 178 10.08 -1.51 -12.26
N ILE A 179 9.92 -0.25 -11.88
CA ILE A 179 9.07 0.19 -10.78
C ILE A 179 7.89 0.94 -11.39
N GLY A 180 6.67 0.56 -10.98
CA GLY A 180 5.45 1.28 -11.30
C GLY A 180 5.37 2.60 -10.54
N GLU A 181 4.62 3.54 -11.08
CA GLU A 181 4.34 4.81 -10.42
C GLU A 181 3.23 4.66 -9.36
N PRO A 182 3.20 5.52 -8.33
CA PRO A 182 2.08 5.62 -7.41
C PRO A 182 0.75 5.95 -8.12
N LEU A 183 -0.36 5.75 -7.42
CA LEU A 183 -1.71 5.88 -7.98
C LEU A 183 -2.01 7.30 -8.52
N HIS A 184 -1.54 8.34 -7.82
CA HIS A 184 -1.76 9.74 -8.18
C HIS A 184 -0.50 10.38 -8.75
N THR A 185 -0.18 10.10 -10.01
CA THR A 185 1.02 10.62 -10.67
C THR A 185 0.67 11.59 -11.79
N SER A 186 -0.31 11.27 -12.64
CA SER A 186 -0.72 12.08 -13.78
C SER A 186 -2.14 12.63 -13.63
N ASP A 187 -2.50 13.67 -14.39
CA ASP A 187 -3.87 14.20 -14.43
C ASP A 187 -4.90 13.15 -14.82
N GLU A 188 -4.54 12.23 -15.74
CA GLU A 188 -5.40 11.13 -16.16
C GLU A 188 -5.64 10.12 -15.01
N ASP A 189 -4.65 9.94 -14.12
CA ASP A 189 -4.80 9.08 -12.95
C ASP A 189 -5.78 9.68 -11.96
N PHE A 190 -5.72 11.00 -11.72
CA PHE A 190 -6.69 11.71 -10.89
C PHE A 190 -8.11 11.55 -11.41
N ASP A 191 -8.33 11.79 -12.70
CA ASP A 191 -9.65 11.63 -13.34
C ASP A 191 -10.17 10.20 -13.18
N THR A 192 -9.29 9.21 -13.33
CA THR A 192 -9.62 7.79 -13.20
C THR A 192 -10.00 7.43 -11.76
N VAL A 193 -9.24 7.91 -10.77
CA VAL A 193 -9.52 7.69 -9.35
C VAL A 193 -10.81 8.38 -8.93
N MET A 194 -11.00 9.64 -9.32
CA MET A 194 -12.21 10.39 -9.03
C MET A 194 -13.46 9.69 -9.60
N LYS A 195 -13.35 9.19 -10.83
CA LYS A 195 -14.43 8.40 -11.42
C LYS A 195 -14.70 7.11 -10.63
N ALA A 196 -13.66 6.38 -10.22
CA ALA A 196 -13.80 5.13 -9.46
C ALA A 196 -14.47 5.39 -8.10
N ILE A 197 -14.07 6.45 -7.40
CA ILE A 197 -14.66 6.85 -6.11
C ILE A 197 -16.13 7.25 -6.29
N THR A 198 -16.43 8.06 -7.31
CA THR A 198 -17.80 8.49 -7.62
C THR A 198 -18.69 7.30 -7.96
N ASP A 199 -18.20 6.38 -8.81
CA ASP A 199 -18.94 5.16 -9.16
C ASP A 199 -19.20 4.26 -7.94
N ALA A 200 -18.24 4.14 -7.04
CA ALA A 200 -18.35 3.33 -5.83
C ALA A 200 -19.31 3.92 -4.79
N THR A 201 -19.50 5.23 -4.79
CA THR A 201 -20.32 5.94 -3.79
C THR A 201 -21.67 6.42 -4.32
N LYS A 202 -21.96 6.25 -5.61
CA LYS A 202 -23.17 6.76 -6.26
C LYS A 202 -24.48 6.33 -5.60
N ASP A 203 -24.54 5.14 -5.00
CA ASP A 203 -25.74 4.62 -4.37
C ASP A 203 -26.04 5.32 -3.03
N TYR A 204 -25.07 6.07 -2.48
CA TYR A 204 -25.22 6.90 -1.29
C TYR A 204 -25.58 8.36 -1.64
N ASP A 205 -25.51 8.74 -2.91
CA ASP A 205 -25.86 10.09 -3.39
C ASP A 205 -27.38 10.20 -3.59
N ASP A 206 -28.07 10.56 -2.54
CA ASP A 206 -29.52 10.81 -2.51
C ASP A 206 -29.88 12.29 -2.65
N GLY A 207 -28.91 13.15 -2.95
CA GLY A 207 -29.05 14.60 -3.02
C GLY A 207 -29.23 15.30 -1.67
N LYS A 208 -29.10 14.57 -0.55
CA LYS A 208 -29.21 15.08 0.82
C LYS A 208 -28.04 14.64 1.70
N THR A 209 -27.38 13.56 1.36
CA THR A 209 -26.25 12.99 2.08
C THR A 209 -24.95 13.63 1.57
N ALA A 210 -24.12 14.12 2.49
CA ALA A 210 -22.76 14.54 2.17
C ALA A 210 -21.81 13.33 2.25
N ILE A 211 -21.08 13.08 1.17
CA ILE A 211 -20.04 12.06 1.12
C ILE A 211 -18.70 12.77 1.34
N CYS A 212 -18.04 12.44 2.45
CA CYS A 212 -16.76 13.05 2.83
C CYS A 212 -15.64 12.01 2.75
N PHE A 213 -14.58 12.32 2.01
CA PHE A 213 -13.37 11.51 1.95
C PHE A 213 -12.30 12.14 2.85
N MET A 214 -11.63 11.32 3.65
CA MET A 214 -10.56 11.76 4.53
C MET A 214 -9.25 11.10 4.09
N GLY A 215 -8.24 11.93 3.78
CA GLY A 215 -6.88 11.48 3.52
C GLY A 215 -6.04 11.55 4.79
N HIS A 216 -5.00 10.70 4.87
CA HIS A 216 -4.03 10.70 5.97
C HIS A 216 -3.20 12.00 6.00
N GLY A 217 -2.87 12.54 4.82
CA GLY A 217 -1.89 13.62 4.69
C GLY A 217 -0.46 13.10 4.63
N THR A 218 0.46 13.97 4.27
CA THR A 218 1.90 13.72 4.28
C THR A 218 2.65 15.02 4.45
N GLU A 219 3.86 14.97 5.01
CA GLU A 219 4.77 16.13 5.09
C GLU A 219 5.52 16.38 3.77
N ALA A 220 5.46 15.43 2.82
CA ALA A 220 6.09 15.58 1.51
C ALA A 220 5.34 16.59 0.62
N ASP A 221 6.03 17.09 -0.41
CA ASP A 221 5.46 18.02 -1.41
C ASP A 221 4.23 17.42 -2.12
N SER A 222 4.14 16.11 -2.20
CA SER A 222 3.00 15.36 -2.73
C SER A 222 1.69 15.56 -1.95
N ASN A 223 1.71 16.19 -0.77
CA ASN A 223 0.51 16.55 -0.01
C ASN A 223 -0.47 17.42 -0.80
N GLN A 224 0.01 18.16 -1.80
CA GLN A 224 -0.83 18.93 -2.72
C GLN A 224 -1.82 18.06 -3.54
N VAL A 225 -1.61 16.74 -3.61
CA VAL A 225 -2.53 15.78 -4.22
C VAL A 225 -3.94 15.93 -3.65
N TYR A 226 -4.07 16.13 -2.34
CA TYR A 226 -5.38 16.28 -1.69
C TYR A 226 -6.14 17.52 -2.15
N ALA A 227 -5.44 18.63 -2.38
CA ALA A 227 -6.07 19.84 -2.94
C ALA A 227 -6.50 19.64 -4.39
N LYS A 228 -5.80 18.82 -5.15
CA LYS A 228 -6.12 18.51 -6.55
C LYS A 228 -7.33 17.56 -6.67
N MET A 229 -7.58 16.74 -5.64
CA MET A 229 -8.73 15.82 -5.58
C MET A 229 -10.06 16.51 -5.20
N GLN A 230 -10.04 17.78 -4.77
CA GLN A 230 -11.23 18.57 -4.43
C GLN A 230 -11.88 19.20 -5.66
#